data_8272c7f11273a503dc0a3de95eb6f215
#
_entry.id   8272c7f11273a503dc0a3de95eb6f215
#
_cell.length_a   1.000
_cell.length_b   1.000
_cell.length_c   1.000
_cell.angle_alpha   90.00
_cell.angle_beta   90.00
_cell.angle_gamma   90.00
#
_symmetry.space_group_name_H-M   'P 1'
#
loop_
_entity.id
_entity.type
_entity.pdbx_description
1 polymer ?
#
loop_
_entity_poly.entity_id
_entity_poly.type
_entity_poly.pdbx_seq_one_letter_code
_entity_poly.pdbx_strand_id
1 'polypeptide(L)'
;MAPARKRGAGAPARQPAARARRLGRLLAIGGREERTASGEILQHLVELAGGKGRAHLLICSGAMDDGREALREYQRVFETLGAATTTEPLFERPRGNSDALVERLEHATAVFFTGGDQLQLTAMMAGTRFGEAIRSRLQTRGLVVAGTSAGAAAMSSTMIVGGPSDGSVRRADVDLAPGLGYWREALIDTHFSERGRVNRLLTLLAENPQILGIGLDEDTAVAVTPGRGFRVLGSGVTTVFDGRVQYTNAAEVEREEPLALFDVRVHVLPRGYGFDLVQRVPQRPSPRSRAARRG
;
A
#
# COMPACT_ATOMS: atom_id res chain seq x y z
N MET A 1 -35.26 27.46 -64.88
CA MET A 1 -34.53 27.75 -63.63
C MET A 1 -34.98 26.72 -62.56
N ALA A 2 -34.13 25.76 -62.25
CA ALA A 2 -34.41 24.78 -61.20
C ALA A 2 -33.77 25.21 -59.87
N PRO A 3 -34.38 25.03 -58.70
CA PRO A 3 -33.82 25.46 -57.44
C PRO A 3 -32.78 24.46 -56.91
N ALA A 4 -31.66 25.00 -56.38
CA ALA A 4 -30.54 24.27 -55.80
C ALA A 4 -30.93 23.56 -54.50
N ARG A 5 -30.62 22.25 -54.40
CA ARG A 5 -30.72 21.42 -53.15
C ARG A 5 -29.64 21.84 -52.19
N LYS A 6 -30.06 22.30 -51.01
CA LYS A 6 -29.19 22.52 -49.83
C LYS A 6 -28.69 21.13 -49.32
N ARG A 7 -27.38 20.96 -49.27
CA ARG A 7 -26.74 19.81 -48.62
C ARG A 7 -26.90 19.96 -47.09
N GLY A 8 -27.44 18.93 -46.45
CA GLY A 8 -27.64 18.89 -44.99
C GLY A 8 -26.27 18.86 -44.27
N ALA A 9 -26.15 19.68 -43.25
CA ALA A 9 -25.03 19.70 -42.33
C ALA A 9 -24.97 18.37 -41.58
N GLY A 10 -23.85 17.65 -41.66
CA GLY A 10 -23.61 16.42 -40.91
C GLY A 10 -23.60 16.72 -39.39
N ALA A 11 -24.30 15.90 -38.65
CA ALA A 11 -24.32 15.97 -37.17
C ALA A 11 -22.88 15.76 -36.63
N PRO A 12 -22.49 16.51 -35.58
CA PRO A 12 -21.15 16.35 -34.98
C PRO A 12 -21.01 14.96 -34.35
N ALA A 13 -19.91 14.29 -34.66
CA ALA A 13 -19.56 13.01 -34.07
C ALA A 13 -19.54 13.12 -32.53
N ARG A 14 -20.35 12.31 -31.86
CA ARG A 14 -20.36 12.21 -30.40
C ARG A 14 -18.97 11.77 -29.93
N GLN A 15 -18.26 12.63 -29.22
CA GLN A 15 -17.04 12.28 -28.52
C GLN A 15 -17.36 11.17 -27.51
N PRO A 16 -16.51 10.10 -27.42
CA PRO A 16 -16.72 9.05 -26.44
C PRO A 16 -16.69 9.69 -25.05
N ALA A 17 -17.74 9.43 -24.25
CA ALA A 17 -17.81 9.90 -22.87
C ALA A 17 -16.55 9.54 -22.12
N ALA A 18 -15.88 10.51 -21.53
CA ALA A 18 -14.70 10.29 -20.71
C ALA A 18 -15.06 9.27 -19.63
N ARG A 19 -14.39 8.10 -19.63
CA ARG A 19 -14.59 7.08 -18.59
C ARG A 19 -14.38 7.75 -17.24
N ALA A 20 -15.39 7.73 -16.37
CA ALA A 20 -15.30 8.29 -15.03
C ALA A 20 -14.04 7.73 -14.33
N ARG A 21 -13.21 8.62 -13.77
CA ARG A 21 -12.00 8.25 -13.04
C ARG A 21 -12.40 7.33 -11.88
N ARG A 22 -11.93 6.10 -11.88
CA ARG A 22 -12.11 5.15 -10.79
C ARG A 22 -10.78 5.08 -10.02
N LEU A 23 -10.77 5.62 -8.81
CA LEU A 23 -9.61 5.49 -7.92
C LEU A 23 -9.39 4.03 -7.56
N GLY A 24 -8.14 3.62 -7.55
CA GLY A 24 -7.72 2.29 -7.10
C GLY A 24 -7.79 2.15 -5.59
N ARG A 25 -7.36 0.99 -5.12
CA ARG A 25 -7.29 0.63 -3.71
C ARG A 25 -5.88 0.21 -3.37
N LEU A 26 -5.51 0.34 -2.08
CA LEU A 26 -4.28 -0.22 -1.57
C LEU A 26 -4.60 -1.27 -0.51
N LEU A 27 -3.74 -2.29 -0.42
CA LEU A 27 -3.75 -3.26 0.68
C LEU A 27 -2.32 -3.39 1.21
N ALA A 28 -2.04 -2.77 2.34
CA ALA A 28 -0.75 -2.86 3.01
C ALA A 28 -0.82 -3.92 4.11
N ILE A 29 0.10 -4.89 4.06
CA ILE A 29 0.12 -6.07 4.92
C ILE A 29 1.38 -6.06 5.77
N GLY A 30 1.25 -6.30 7.07
CA GLY A 30 2.36 -6.22 8.03
C GLY A 30 3.39 -7.34 7.92
N GLY A 31 3.13 -8.37 7.14
CA GLY A 31 3.96 -9.54 6.93
C GLY A 31 3.39 -10.79 7.59
N ARG A 32 3.92 -11.96 7.21
CA ARG A 32 3.51 -13.27 7.76
C ARG A 32 1.99 -13.51 7.79
N GLU A 33 1.28 -12.95 6.85
CA GLU A 33 -0.14 -13.20 6.66
C GLU A 33 -0.41 -14.68 6.37
N GLU A 34 -1.56 -15.18 6.77
CA GLU A 34 -2.00 -16.55 6.51
C GLU A 34 -2.05 -16.82 5.00
N ARG A 35 -1.20 -17.74 4.50
CA ARG A 35 -1.04 -18.09 3.08
C ARG A 35 -1.83 -19.35 2.71
N THR A 36 -3.07 -19.41 3.16
CA THR A 36 -4.00 -20.50 2.83
C THR A 36 -5.26 -19.95 2.17
N ALA A 37 -6.10 -20.86 1.68
CA ALA A 37 -7.39 -20.48 1.11
C ALA A 37 -8.37 -19.92 2.17
N SER A 38 -8.12 -20.12 3.47
CA SER A 38 -8.88 -19.53 4.57
C SER A 38 -8.39 -18.14 5.00
N GLY A 39 -7.19 -17.73 4.59
CA GLY A 39 -6.60 -16.45 4.97
C GLY A 39 -7.44 -15.24 4.54
N GLU A 40 -8.00 -14.51 5.50
CA GLU A 40 -8.89 -13.36 5.26
C GLU A 40 -8.25 -12.30 4.37
N ILE A 41 -6.97 -11.99 4.60
CA ILE A 41 -6.27 -10.88 3.94
C ILE A 41 -6.14 -11.15 2.44
N LEU A 42 -5.68 -12.36 2.05
CA LEU A 42 -5.49 -12.72 0.66
C LEU A 42 -6.83 -12.95 -0.07
N GLN A 43 -7.84 -13.49 0.61
CA GLN A 43 -9.22 -13.52 0.10
C GLN A 43 -9.72 -12.12 -0.23
N HIS A 44 -9.54 -11.18 0.70
CA HIS A 44 -9.96 -9.79 0.51
C HIS A 44 -9.23 -9.10 -0.65
N LEU A 45 -7.94 -9.43 -0.87
CA LEU A 45 -7.21 -8.94 -2.06
C LEU A 45 -7.88 -9.41 -3.36
N VAL A 46 -8.23 -10.71 -3.43
CA VAL A 46 -8.92 -11.26 -4.61
C VAL A 46 -10.28 -10.57 -4.81
N GLU A 47 -11.03 -10.32 -3.74
CA GLU A 47 -12.31 -9.59 -3.80
C GLU A 47 -12.12 -8.15 -4.34
N LEU A 48 -11.14 -7.42 -3.81
CA LEU A 48 -10.80 -6.06 -4.28
C LEU A 48 -10.41 -6.05 -5.76
N ALA A 49 -9.69 -7.08 -6.21
CA ALA A 49 -9.23 -7.25 -7.59
C ALA A 49 -10.34 -7.67 -8.58
N GLY A 50 -11.57 -7.88 -8.10
CA GLY A 50 -12.71 -8.21 -8.96
C GLY A 50 -13.42 -9.51 -8.59
N GLY A 51 -12.87 -10.29 -7.65
CA GLY A 51 -13.40 -11.56 -7.18
C GLY A 51 -13.02 -12.76 -8.05
N LYS A 52 -13.40 -13.94 -7.58
CA LYS A 52 -13.14 -15.23 -8.24
C LYS A 52 -13.51 -15.22 -9.73
N GLY A 53 -12.63 -15.70 -10.58
CA GLY A 53 -12.80 -15.78 -12.04
C GLY A 53 -12.63 -14.44 -12.78
N ARG A 54 -12.49 -13.30 -12.08
CA ARG A 54 -12.28 -11.98 -12.68
C ARG A 54 -11.00 -11.30 -12.21
N ALA A 55 -10.49 -11.66 -11.03
CA ALA A 55 -9.23 -11.16 -10.53
C ALA A 55 -8.07 -11.70 -11.36
N HIS A 56 -7.16 -10.81 -11.75
CA HIS A 56 -5.87 -11.15 -12.35
C HIS A 56 -4.77 -10.41 -11.61
N LEU A 57 -3.95 -11.15 -10.86
CA LEU A 57 -2.87 -10.60 -10.05
C LEU A 57 -1.53 -10.69 -10.78
N LEU A 58 -0.85 -9.56 -10.91
CA LEU A 58 0.56 -9.53 -11.28
C LEU A 58 1.38 -9.54 -9.99
N ILE A 59 2.03 -10.67 -9.71
CA ILE A 59 2.80 -10.90 -8.48
C ILE A 59 4.26 -10.57 -8.76
N CYS A 60 4.80 -9.58 -8.06
CA CYS A 60 6.16 -9.09 -8.23
C CYS A 60 7.01 -9.36 -6.99
N SER A 61 8.24 -9.86 -7.19
CA SER A 61 9.25 -9.99 -6.13
C SER A 61 10.46 -9.11 -6.42
N GLY A 62 10.86 -8.30 -5.43
CA GLY A 62 12.11 -7.56 -5.44
C GLY A 62 13.24 -8.23 -4.64
N ALA A 63 13.00 -9.40 -4.04
CA ALA A 63 14.02 -10.16 -3.33
C ALA A 63 14.80 -11.06 -4.30
N MET A 64 16.15 -11.04 -4.26
CA MET A 64 16.97 -11.83 -5.17
C MET A 64 17.04 -13.32 -4.78
N ASP A 65 17.20 -13.62 -3.50
CA ASP A 65 17.52 -14.98 -3.05
C ASP A 65 16.27 -15.87 -2.92
N ASP A 66 15.22 -15.42 -2.22
CA ASP A 66 13.99 -16.20 -1.99
C ASP A 66 12.82 -15.80 -2.89
N GLY A 67 13.04 -14.85 -3.80
CA GLY A 67 11.97 -14.22 -4.58
C GLY A 67 11.19 -15.19 -5.46
N ARG A 68 11.86 -16.18 -6.04
CA ARG A 68 11.21 -17.18 -6.92
C ARG A 68 10.33 -18.16 -6.15
N GLU A 69 10.71 -18.52 -4.92
CA GLU A 69 9.91 -19.39 -4.08
C GLU A 69 8.68 -18.68 -3.57
N ALA A 70 8.83 -17.44 -3.07
CA ALA A 70 7.72 -16.60 -2.66
C ALA A 70 6.72 -16.38 -3.81
N LEU A 71 7.19 -16.11 -5.04
CA LEU A 71 6.32 -15.98 -6.21
C LEU A 71 5.48 -17.25 -6.44
N ARG A 72 6.09 -18.45 -6.38
CA ARG A 72 5.37 -19.73 -6.57
C ARG A 72 4.37 -20.00 -5.44
N GLU A 73 4.71 -19.64 -4.20
CA GLU A 73 3.81 -19.81 -3.06
C GLU A 73 2.57 -18.94 -3.19
N TYR A 74 2.73 -17.62 -3.41
CA TYR A 74 1.60 -16.71 -3.61
C TYR A 74 0.79 -17.04 -4.86
N GLN A 75 1.44 -17.47 -5.94
CA GLN A 75 0.74 -17.93 -7.14
C GLN A 75 -0.23 -19.05 -6.82
N ARG A 76 0.24 -20.12 -6.14
CA ARG A 76 -0.62 -21.25 -5.73
C ARG A 76 -1.79 -20.81 -4.86
N VAL A 77 -1.56 -19.93 -3.90
CA VAL A 77 -2.62 -19.43 -3.02
C VAL A 77 -3.67 -18.66 -3.82
N PHE A 78 -3.28 -17.69 -4.63
CA PHE A 78 -4.22 -16.88 -5.41
C PHE A 78 -4.97 -17.69 -6.47
N GLU A 79 -4.33 -18.68 -7.09
CA GLU A 79 -5.00 -19.61 -8.02
C GLU A 79 -6.02 -20.49 -7.29
N THR A 80 -5.71 -20.95 -6.07
CA THR A 80 -6.67 -21.68 -5.22
C THR A 80 -7.86 -20.80 -4.85
N LEU A 81 -7.66 -19.51 -4.64
CA LEU A 81 -8.72 -18.52 -4.42
C LEU A 81 -9.51 -18.17 -5.69
N GLY A 82 -9.10 -18.72 -6.84
CA GLY A 82 -9.78 -18.57 -8.13
C GLY A 82 -9.43 -17.30 -8.89
N ALA A 83 -8.26 -16.70 -8.63
CA ALA A 83 -7.71 -15.63 -9.41
C ALA A 83 -6.78 -16.15 -10.52
N ALA A 84 -6.73 -15.46 -11.67
CA ALA A 84 -5.63 -15.62 -12.61
C ALA A 84 -4.39 -14.93 -12.09
N THR A 85 -3.21 -15.49 -12.37
CA THR A 85 -1.93 -14.95 -11.89
C THR A 85 -0.90 -14.84 -13.00
N THR A 86 -0.02 -13.86 -12.86
CA THR A 86 1.21 -13.72 -13.63
C THR A 86 2.33 -13.37 -12.66
N THR A 87 3.47 -14.01 -12.74
CA THR A 87 4.61 -13.74 -11.86
C THR A 87 5.68 -12.95 -12.59
N GLU A 88 6.32 -12.01 -11.89
CA GLU A 88 7.41 -11.19 -12.40
C GLU A 88 8.50 -11.01 -11.36
N PRO A 89 9.65 -11.67 -11.54
CA PRO A 89 10.83 -11.43 -10.73
C PRO A 89 11.49 -10.11 -11.15
N LEU A 90 11.52 -9.14 -10.25
CA LEU A 90 12.11 -7.80 -10.48
C LEU A 90 13.55 -7.78 -9.95
N PHE A 91 14.48 -8.45 -10.63
CA PHE A 91 15.87 -8.53 -10.20
C PHE A 91 16.78 -7.49 -10.86
N GLU A 92 16.35 -6.86 -11.93
CA GLU A 92 17.13 -5.89 -12.68
C GLU A 92 16.29 -4.67 -13.09
N ARG A 93 16.82 -3.48 -12.87
CA ARG A 93 16.14 -2.22 -13.19
C ARG A 93 15.72 -2.08 -14.67
N PRO A 94 16.52 -2.50 -15.69
CA PRO A 94 16.08 -2.44 -17.09
C PRO A 94 14.77 -3.16 -17.36
N ARG A 95 14.46 -4.20 -16.58
CA ARG A 95 13.20 -4.95 -16.69
C ARG A 95 11.98 -4.06 -16.44
N GLY A 96 12.08 -3.12 -15.50
CA GLY A 96 11.02 -2.13 -15.21
C GLY A 96 10.70 -1.18 -16.37
N ASN A 97 11.55 -1.12 -17.40
CA ASN A 97 11.34 -0.31 -18.60
C ASN A 97 10.91 -1.13 -19.82
N SER A 98 10.74 -2.46 -19.71
CA SER A 98 10.36 -3.32 -20.82
C SER A 98 8.88 -3.16 -21.20
N ASP A 99 8.60 -3.12 -22.51
CA ASP A 99 7.23 -3.07 -23.04
C ASP A 99 6.41 -4.28 -22.57
N ALA A 100 7.02 -5.47 -22.57
CA ALA A 100 6.36 -6.71 -22.15
C ALA A 100 5.87 -6.67 -20.71
N LEU A 101 6.57 -5.99 -19.78
CA LEU A 101 6.13 -5.86 -18.40
C LEU A 101 4.98 -4.84 -18.27
N VAL A 102 5.04 -3.75 -19.01
CA VAL A 102 3.95 -2.78 -19.06
C VAL A 102 2.69 -3.42 -19.68
N GLU A 103 2.83 -4.24 -20.72
CA GLU A 103 1.72 -4.98 -21.32
C GLU A 103 1.08 -5.98 -20.34
N ARG A 104 1.88 -6.73 -19.59
CA ARG A 104 1.35 -7.61 -18.52
C ARG A 104 0.51 -6.85 -17.49
N LEU A 105 0.94 -5.63 -17.14
CA LEU A 105 0.18 -4.78 -16.24
C LEU A 105 -1.19 -4.39 -16.84
N GLU A 106 -1.31 -4.18 -18.17
CA GLU A 106 -2.60 -3.81 -18.77
C GLU A 106 -3.69 -4.86 -18.56
N HIS A 107 -3.33 -6.12 -18.43
CA HIS A 107 -4.25 -7.22 -18.16
C HIS A 107 -4.51 -7.45 -16.66
N ALA A 108 -3.66 -6.91 -15.78
CA ALA A 108 -3.80 -7.10 -14.34
C ALA A 108 -4.92 -6.23 -13.75
N THR A 109 -5.66 -6.77 -12.79
CA THR A 109 -6.61 -6.02 -11.95
C THR A 109 -5.99 -5.65 -10.60
N ALA A 110 -4.92 -6.36 -10.19
CA ALA A 110 -4.10 -6.04 -9.02
C ALA A 110 -2.62 -6.29 -9.30
N VAL A 111 -1.76 -5.53 -8.60
CA VAL A 111 -0.33 -5.81 -8.45
C VAL A 111 -0.07 -6.15 -7.00
N PHE A 112 0.65 -7.25 -6.75
CA PHE A 112 1.03 -7.70 -5.43
C PHE A 112 2.57 -7.75 -5.31
N PHE A 113 3.13 -7.02 -4.36
CA PHE A 113 4.55 -7.01 -4.05
C PHE A 113 4.82 -7.92 -2.84
N THR A 114 5.68 -8.92 -3.02
CA THR A 114 6.09 -9.80 -1.93
C THR A 114 7.00 -9.08 -0.92
N GLY A 115 7.26 -9.72 0.21
CA GLY A 115 8.31 -9.31 1.13
C GLY A 115 9.71 -9.45 0.52
N GLY A 116 10.72 -9.00 1.25
CA GLY A 116 12.13 -9.01 0.86
C GLY A 116 12.83 -7.73 1.31
N ASP A 117 13.55 -7.08 0.41
CA ASP A 117 14.24 -5.81 0.65
C ASP A 117 13.51 -4.65 -0.05
N GLN A 118 13.02 -3.69 0.74
CA GLN A 118 12.30 -2.54 0.22
C GLN A 118 13.19 -1.58 -0.58
N LEU A 119 14.49 -1.48 -0.28
CA LEU A 119 15.43 -0.67 -1.06
C LEU A 119 15.65 -1.28 -2.43
N GLN A 120 15.84 -2.59 -2.51
CA GLN A 120 15.94 -3.29 -3.79
C GLN A 120 14.67 -3.09 -4.61
N LEU A 121 13.48 -3.30 -4.02
CA LEU A 121 12.22 -3.12 -4.71
C LEU A 121 12.07 -1.70 -5.27
N THR A 122 12.35 -0.68 -4.47
CA THR A 122 12.25 0.72 -4.93
C THR A 122 13.30 1.05 -5.97
N ALA A 123 14.54 0.54 -5.85
CA ALA A 123 15.58 0.72 -6.85
C ALA A 123 15.21 0.12 -8.22
N MET A 124 14.48 -1.02 -8.22
CA MET A 124 14.01 -1.65 -9.46
C MET A 124 12.81 -0.92 -10.10
N MET A 125 12.00 -0.23 -9.27
CA MET A 125 10.69 0.27 -9.67
C MET A 125 10.63 1.79 -9.85
N ALA A 126 11.27 2.58 -8.96
CA ALA A 126 11.11 4.03 -8.93
C ALA A 126 11.59 4.70 -10.22
N GLY A 127 10.74 5.52 -10.84
CA GLY A 127 11.02 6.22 -12.10
C GLY A 127 11.13 5.32 -13.33
N THR A 128 10.75 4.04 -13.25
CA THR A 128 10.62 3.17 -14.42
C THR A 128 9.24 3.30 -15.06
N ARG A 129 9.11 2.91 -16.32
CA ARG A 129 7.83 2.90 -17.05
C ARG A 129 6.77 2.04 -16.34
N PHE A 130 7.16 0.90 -15.78
CA PHE A 130 6.27 0.03 -15.03
C PHE A 130 5.79 0.69 -13.72
N GLY A 131 6.70 1.30 -12.93
CA GLY A 131 6.35 2.03 -11.72
C GLY A 131 5.39 3.19 -11.97
N GLU A 132 5.61 3.96 -13.04
CA GLU A 132 4.72 5.06 -13.43
C GLU A 132 3.38 4.56 -14.00
N ALA A 133 3.36 3.44 -14.72
CA ALA A 133 2.14 2.83 -15.22
C ALA A 133 1.25 2.33 -14.06
N ILE A 134 1.82 1.71 -13.00
CA ILE A 134 1.09 1.34 -11.78
C ILE A 134 0.49 2.59 -11.13
N ARG A 135 1.29 3.65 -10.93
CA ARG A 135 0.83 4.92 -10.33
C ARG A 135 -0.34 5.51 -11.12
N SER A 136 -0.21 5.59 -12.43
CA SER A 136 -1.25 6.11 -13.33
C SER A 136 -2.54 5.29 -13.22
N ARG A 137 -2.46 3.96 -13.25
CA ARG A 137 -3.63 3.09 -13.20
C ARG A 137 -4.30 3.07 -11.81
N LEU A 138 -3.51 3.19 -10.74
CA LEU A 138 -4.02 3.37 -9.38
C LEU A 138 -4.88 4.66 -9.28
N GLN A 139 -4.45 5.74 -9.93
CA GLN A 139 -5.14 7.03 -9.87
C GLN A 139 -6.32 7.16 -10.83
N THR A 140 -6.40 6.36 -11.90
CA THR A 140 -7.33 6.61 -13.00
C THR A 140 -8.20 5.43 -13.39
N ARG A 141 -7.71 4.18 -13.20
CA ARG A 141 -8.35 2.96 -13.75
C ARG A 141 -8.76 1.94 -12.70
N GLY A 142 -8.64 2.27 -11.41
CA GLY A 142 -9.10 1.40 -10.32
C GLY A 142 -8.21 0.18 -10.06
N LEU A 143 -6.91 0.23 -10.44
CA LEU A 143 -5.95 -0.84 -10.10
C LEU A 143 -5.86 -1.01 -8.58
N VAL A 144 -5.80 -2.25 -8.11
CA VAL A 144 -5.44 -2.55 -6.72
C VAL A 144 -3.93 -2.70 -6.63
N VAL A 145 -3.30 -2.05 -5.65
CA VAL A 145 -1.88 -2.26 -5.33
C VAL A 145 -1.79 -2.83 -3.93
N ALA A 146 -1.21 -3.99 -3.81
CA ALA A 146 -1.03 -4.68 -2.55
C ALA A 146 0.45 -5.00 -2.31
N GLY A 147 0.85 -5.11 -1.06
CA GLY A 147 2.21 -5.55 -0.70
C GLY A 147 2.27 -6.00 0.73
N THR A 148 3.18 -6.95 1.00
CA THR A 148 3.44 -7.49 2.31
C THR A 148 4.85 -7.16 2.78
N SER A 149 5.02 -6.84 4.08
CA SER A 149 6.31 -6.52 4.68
C SER A 149 7.05 -5.42 3.90
N ALA A 150 8.21 -5.69 3.31
CA ALA A 150 8.95 -4.75 2.45
C ALA A 150 8.09 -4.19 1.30
N GLY A 151 7.23 -5.01 0.69
CA GLY A 151 6.29 -4.57 -0.35
C GLY A 151 5.25 -3.57 0.16
N ALA A 152 4.83 -3.66 1.42
CA ALA A 152 3.96 -2.68 2.07
C ALA A 152 4.72 -1.39 2.41
N ALA A 153 5.89 -1.51 3.04
CA ALA A 153 6.74 -0.36 3.40
C ALA A 153 7.07 0.51 2.19
N ALA A 154 7.41 -0.12 1.06
CA ALA A 154 7.73 0.55 -0.20
C ALA A 154 6.56 1.38 -0.79
N MET A 155 5.31 1.14 -0.40
CA MET A 155 4.17 1.93 -0.89
C MET A 155 4.16 3.36 -0.40
N SER A 156 4.79 3.68 0.73
CA SER A 156 4.91 5.03 1.28
C SER A 156 5.69 5.96 0.34
N SER A 157 5.57 7.27 0.52
CA SER A 157 6.42 8.24 -0.19
C SER A 157 7.84 8.26 0.37
N THR A 158 7.95 8.12 1.68
CA THR A 158 9.19 7.92 2.44
C THR A 158 9.04 6.62 3.22
N MET A 159 10.03 5.77 3.23
CA MET A 159 10.00 4.49 3.92
C MET A 159 11.16 4.35 4.90
N ILE A 160 10.96 3.61 5.97
CA ILE A 160 12.00 3.22 6.91
C ILE A 160 12.80 2.07 6.29
N VAL A 161 14.12 2.20 6.26
CA VAL A 161 15.02 1.18 5.71
C VAL A 161 15.97 0.59 6.76
N GLY A 162 16.16 1.28 7.88
CA GLY A 162 17.04 0.87 8.97
C GLY A 162 16.71 1.58 10.27
N GLY A 163 17.52 1.33 11.28
CA GLY A 163 17.43 1.93 12.60
C GLY A 163 17.03 0.93 13.68
N PRO A 164 17.44 1.19 14.96
CA PRO A 164 17.13 0.34 16.09
C PRO A 164 15.62 0.28 16.35
N SER A 165 15.15 -0.85 16.83
CA SER A 165 13.76 -1.03 17.28
C SER A 165 13.62 -0.78 18.79
N ASP A 166 14.68 -1.00 19.54
CA ASP A 166 14.79 -0.86 21.00
C ASP A 166 15.57 0.39 21.39
N GLY A 167 15.59 0.70 22.68
CA GLY A 167 16.28 1.87 23.21
C GLY A 167 15.40 3.12 23.33
N SER A 168 16.02 4.26 23.59
CA SER A 168 15.33 5.56 23.69
C SER A 168 15.12 6.19 22.31
N VAL A 169 14.11 7.04 22.22
CA VAL A 169 13.84 7.85 21.02
C VAL A 169 14.95 8.89 20.86
N ARG A 170 15.76 8.77 19.81
CA ARG A 170 16.93 9.62 19.57
C ARG A 170 16.93 10.19 18.16
N ARG A 171 17.56 11.35 17.99
CA ARG A 171 17.68 12.01 16.70
C ARG A 171 18.54 11.19 15.73
N ALA A 172 18.06 11.05 14.49
CA ALA A 172 18.74 10.35 13.39
C ALA A 172 19.05 8.86 13.65
N ASP A 173 18.28 8.21 14.55
CA ASP A 173 18.37 6.76 14.77
C ASP A 173 17.66 5.96 13.68
N VAL A 174 16.85 6.61 12.84
CA VAL A 174 16.03 5.93 11.81
C VAL A 174 16.53 6.33 10.42
N ASP A 175 16.90 5.32 9.64
CA ASP A 175 17.30 5.51 8.25
C ASP A 175 16.06 5.55 7.34
N LEU A 176 15.99 6.59 6.52
CA LEU A 176 14.89 6.84 5.60
C LEU A 176 15.37 6.80 4.15
N ALA A 177 14.50 6.31 3.27
CA ALA A 177 14.70 6.36 1.83
C ALA A 177 13.39 6.72 1.10
N PRO A 178 13.47 7.21 -0.14
CA PRO A 178 12.29 7.39 -0.98
C PRO A 178 11.59 6.06 -1.26
N GLY A 179 10.26 6.02 -1.07
CA GLY A 179 9.42 4.91 -1.46
C GLY A 179 8.77 5.11 -2.83
N LEU A 180 7.80 4.26 -3.17
CA LEU A 180 7.09 4.32 -4.45
C LEU A 180 5.99 5.40 -4.49
N GLY A 181 5.58 5.93 -3.33
CA GLY A 181 4.61 7.01 -3.22
C GLY A 181 3.20 6.64 -3.71
N TYR A 182 2.81 5.39 -3.54
CA TYR A 182 1.44 4.93 -3.83
C TYR A 182 0.48 5.35 -2.71
N TRP A 183 0.95 5.36 -1.46
CA TRP A 183 0.24 5.92 -0.31
C TRP A 183 1.03 7.11 0.28
N ARG A 184 0.60 8.31 -0.07
CA ARG A 184 1.35 9.53 0.25
C ARG A 184 1.10 10.06 1.65
N GLU A 185 -0.06 9.75 2.22
CA GLU A 185 -0.51 10.29 3.51
C GLU A 185 0.11 9.59 4.70
N ALA A 186 0.73 8.41 4.49
CA ALA A 186 1.22 7.57 5.57
C ALA A 186 2.63 7.05 5.33
N LEU A 187 3.34 6.83 6.42
CA LEU A 187 4.55 6.03 6.49
C LEU A 187 4.21 4.70 7.16
N ILE A 188 4.56 3.61 6.50
CA ILE A 188 4.22 2.25 6.95
C ILE A 188 5.43 1.61 7.60
N ASP A 189 5.24 1.04 8.79
CA ASP A 189 6.17 0.14 9.44
C ASP A 189 5.50 -1.22 9.67
N THR A 190 6.20 -2.32 9.36
CA THR A 190 5.67 -3.68 9.32
C THR A 190 6.30 -4.55 10.40
N HIS A 191 5.71 -5.73 10.72
CA HIS A 191 6.13 -6.56 11.86
C HIS A 191 6.24 -5.72 13.14
N PHE A 192 5.24 -4.88 13.37
CA PHE A 192 5.38 -3.72 14.24
C PHE A 192 5.53 -4.12 15.71
N SER A 193 4.55 -4.83 16.26
CA SER A 193 4.57 -5.29 17.65
C SER A 193 5.62 -6.39 17.85
N GLU A 194 5.78 -7.29 16.88
CA GLU A 194 6.69 -8.43 16.96
C GLU A 194 8.17 -8.02 17.05
N ARG A 195 8.49 -6.84 16.51
CA ARG A 195 9.86 -6.29 16.53
C ARG A 195 10.01 -5.06 17.44
N GLY A 196 9.01 -4.73 18.25
CA GLY A 196 9.06 -3.62 19.21
C GLY A 196 9.29 -2.25 18.60
N ARG A 197 8.70 -1.96 17.42
CA ARG A 197 9.06 -0.82 16.55
C ARG A 197 8.49 0.54 16.94
N VAL A 198 7.92 0.67 18.14
CA VAL A 198 7.28 1.91 18.63
C VAL A 198 8.25 3.08 18.61
N ASN A 199 9.47 2.89 19.13
CA ASN A 199 10.43 3.98 19.30
C ASN A 199 10.88 4.57 17.97
N ARG A 200 11.05 3.76 16.93
CA ARG A 200 11.45 4.27 15.63
C ARG A 200 10.35 5.06 14.92
N LEU A 201 9.05 4.73 15.12
CA LEU A 201 7.97 5.59 14.65
C LEU A 201 7.91 6.90 15.43
N LEU A 202 8.16 6.89 16.76
CA LEU A 202 8.24 8.12 17.55
C LEU A 202 9.41 9.01 17.12
N THR A 203 10.60 8.44 16.86
CA THR A 203 11.74 9.17 16.30
C THR A 203 11.35 9.87 15.00
N LEU A 204 10.72 9.12 14.10
CA LEU A 204 10.27 9.64 12.83
C LEU A 204 9.27 10.79 12.96
N LEU A 205 8.31 10.67 13.89
CA LEU A 205 7.32 11.71 14.16
C LEU A 205 7.96 12.97 14.74
N ALA A 206 8.97 12.82 15.60
CA ALA A 206 9.69 13.95 16.13
C ALA A 206 10.39 14.76 15.04
N GLU A 207 11.00 14.08 14.08
CA GLU A 207 11.69 14.70 12.96
C GLU A 207 10.74 15.15 11.84
N ASN A 208 9.54 14.57 11.77
CA ASN A 208 8.54 14.82 10.71
C ASN A 208 7.13 15.01 11.31
N PRO A 209 6.85 16.12 12.02
CA PRO A 209 5.63 16.29 12.83
C PRO A 209 4.31 16.43 12.05
N GLN A 210 4.31 16.23 10.74
CA GLN A 210 3.12 16.22 9.87
C GLN A 210 2.73 14.81 9.42
N ILE A 211 3.63 13.84 9.59
CA ILE A 211 3.45 12.50 9.05
C ILE A 211 2.41 11.70 9.85
N LEU A 212 1.77 10.75 9.20
CA LEU A 212 0.94 9.74 9.83
C LEU A 212 1.72 8.42 9.83
N GLY A 213 2.16 7.95 11.00
CA GLY A 213 2.85 6.67 11.16
C GLY A 213 1.83 5.54 11.28
N ILE A 214 2.02 4.46 10.52
CA ILE A 214 1.15 3.28 10.53
C ILE A 214 2.00 2.05 10.85
N GLY A 215 1.90 1.54 12.06
CA GLY A 215 2.47 0.26 12.47
C GLY A 215 1.51 -0.88 12.15
N LEU A 216 1.95 -1.88 11.39
CA LEU A 216 1.19 -3.06 11.02
C LEU A 216 1.81 -4.30 11.66
N ASP A 217 1.06 -5.01 12.50
CA ASP A 217 1.45 -6.29 13.06
C ASP A 217 1.49 -7.39 11.99
N GLU A 218 2.13 -8.52 12.31
CA GLU A 218 2.06 -9.73 11.47
C GLU A 218 0.61 -10.19 11.31
N ASP A 219 0.29 -10.87 10.24
CA ASP A 219 -1.07 -11.29 9.85
C ASP A 219 -2.12 -10.19 10.01
N THR A 220 -1.74 -8.94 9.72
CA THR A 220 -2.60 -7.76 9.82
C THR A 220 -2.42 -6.89 8.59
N ALA A 221 -3.52 -6.33 8.11
CA ALA A 221 -3.51 -5.49 6.92
C ALA A 221 -4.47 -4.31 7.06
N VAL A 222 -4.20 -3.26 6.28
CA VAL A 222 -5.12 -2.15 6.08
C VAL A 222 -5.57 -2.07 4.62
N ALA A 223 -6.89 -2.17 4.42
CA ALA A 223 -7.53 -1.94 3.12
C ALA A 223 -7.82 -0.45 2.96
N VAL A 224 -7.05 0.23 2.11
CA VAL A 224 -7.02 1.69 2.01
C VAL A 224 -7.81 2.18 0.81
N THR A 225 -8.64 3.19 1.03
CA THR A 225 -9.18 4.08 0.01
C THR A 225 -8.39 5.38 0.06
N PRO A 226 -7.44 5.64 -0.87
CA PRO A 226 -6.60 6.82 -0.85
C PRO A 226 -7.43 8.11 -0.72
N GLY A 227 -6.96 9.04 0.13
CA GLY A 227 -7.65 10.30 0.40
C GLY A 227 -8.97 10.18 1.18
N ARG A 228 -9.32 8.99 1.70
CA ARG A 228 -10.54 8.79 2.52
C ARG A 228 -10.24 8.12 3.85
N GLY A 229 -9.70 6.91 3.84
CA GLY A 229 -9.48 6.15 5.05
C GLY A 229 -9.13 4.70 4.78
N PHE A 230 -8.98 3.93 5.83
CA PHE A 230 -8.72 2.51 5.74
C PHE A 230 -9.55 1.70 6.75
N ARG A 231 -9.56 0.38 6.56
CA ARG A 231 -10.12 -0.61 7.47
C ARG A 231 -9.11 -1.70 7.75
N VAL A 232 -9.04 -2.14 9.01
CA VAL A 232 -8.13 -3.18 9.49
C VAL A 232 -8.73 -4.57 9.25
N LEU A 233 -7.89 -5.49 8.75
CA LEU A 233 -8.14 -6.92 8.49
C LEU A 233 -7.08 -7.76 9.22
N GLY A 234 -7.33 -9.05 9.38
CA GLY A 234 -6.38 -9.99 9.97
C GLY A 234 -6.51 -10.13 11.47
N SER A 235 -5.52 -10.74 12.13
CA SER A 235 -5.60 -11.21 13.51
C SER A 235 -5.00 -10.25 14.56
N GLY A 236 -4.00 -9.43 14.17
CA GLY A 236 -3.33 -8.48 15.05
C GLY A 236 -3.98 -7.10 15.06
N VAL A 237 -3.18 -6.08 15.31
CA VAL A 237 -3.62 -4.69 15.37
C VAL A 237 -2.85 -3.79 14.41
N THR A 238 -3.47 -2.69 14.05
CA THR A 238 -2.82 -1.55 13.39
C THR A 238 -2.67 -0.43 14.41
N THR A 239 -1.45 0.04 14.63
CA THR A 239 -1.18 1.18 15.50
C THR A 239 -0.97 2.42 14.64
N VAL A 240 -1.76 3.46 14.90
CA VAL A 240 -1.70 4.74 14.19
C VAL A 240 -1.08 5.79 15.09
N PHE A 241 -0.01 6.42 14.63
CA PHE A 241 0.64 7.54 15.28
C PHE A 241 0.35 8.82 14.47
N ASP A 242 -0.42 9.74 15.05
CA ASP A 242 -0.68 11.05 14.43
C ASP A 242 0.42 12.04 14.81
N GLY A 243 1.25 12.40 13.85
CA GLY A 243 2.40 13.27 14.02
C GLY A 243 2.08 14.75 14.21
N ARG A 244 0.80 15.13 14.36
CA ARG A 244 0.43 16.51 14.72
C ARG A 244 0.75 16.78 16.19
N VAL A 245 2.04 16.69 16.53
CA VAL A 245 2.56 16.90 17.88
C VAL A 245 2.56 18.38 18.23
N GLN A 246 2.39 18.68 19.51
CA GLN A 246 2.42 20.06 19.99
C GLN A 246 3.85 20.62 20.01
N TYR A 247 4.83 19.78 20.34
CA TYR A 247 6.23 20.17 20.46
C TYR A 247 7.15 19.01 20.12
N THR A 248 8.27 19.33 19.51
CA THR A 248 9.44 18.46 19.36
C THR A 248 10.71 19.28 19.44
N ASN A 249 11.77 18.75 20.09
CA ASN A 249 13.08 19.37 20.15
C ASN A 249 14.03 18.94 19.02
N ALA A 250 13.53 18.27 18.00
CA ALA A 250 14.38 17.69 16.93
C ALA A 250 15.28 18.69 16.20
N ALA A 251 14.91 20.00 16.16
CA ALA A 251 15.74 21.06 15.60
C ALA A 251 16.77 21.64 16.57
N GLU A 252 16.67 21.30 17.87
CA GLU A 252 17.44 21.88 18.95
C GLU A 252 18.58 20.98 19.42
N VAL A 253 18.47 19.65 19.17
CA VAL A 253 19.41 18.64 19.66
C VAL A 253 20.33 18.15 18.55
N GLU A 254 21.51 17.68 18.95
CA GLU A 254 22.49 17.07 18.05
C GLU A 254 22.09 15.62 17.68
N ARG A 255 22.80 15.05 16.72
CA ARG A 255 22.61 13.64 16.31
C ARG A 255 22.81 12.71 17.52
N GLU A 256 22.00 11.68 17.62
CA GLU A 256 22.00 10.68 18.69
C GLU A 256 21.57 11.18 20.09
N GLU A 257 21.23 12.47 20.22
CA GLU A 257 20.65 12.97 21.46
C GLU A 257 19.17 12.57 21.62
N PRO A 258 18.69 12.45 22.89
CA PRO A 258 17.29 12.11 23.15
C PRO A 258 16.31 13.15 22.60
N LEU A 259 15.23 12.66 22.01
CA LEU A 259 14.15 13.50 21.49
C LEU A 259 13.02 13.65 22.50
N ALA A 260 12.46 14.85 22.58
CA ALA A 260 11.23 15.14 23.27
C ALA A 260 10.08 15.30 22.29
N LEU A 261 8.92 14.69 22.60
CA LEU A 261 7.66 14.85 21.86
C LEU A 261 6.52 15.07 22.85
N PHE A 262 5.66 16.06 22.56
CA PHE A 262 4.47 16.32 23.37
C PHE A 262 3.20 16.12 22.54
N ASP A 263 2.17 15.52 23.18
CA ASP A 263 0.84 15.32 22.63
C ASP A 263 0.78 14.42 21.38
N VAL A 264 1.58 13.35 21.35
CA VAL A 264 1.46 12.32 20.33
C VAL A 264 0.15 11.55 20.50
N ARG A 265 -0.70 11.56 19.48
CA ARG A 265 -1.93 10.77 19.50
C ARG A 265 -1.65 9.37 18.95
N VAL A 266 -1.96 8.36 19.76
CA VAL A 266 -1.81 6.95 19.37
C VAL A 266 -3.18 6.27 19.39
N HIS A 267 -3.49 5.54 18.32
CA HIS A 267 -4.70 4.73 18.21
C HIS A 267 -4.32 3.29 17.91
N VAL A 268 -4.83 2.35 18.68
CA VAL A 268 -4.67 0.91 18.45
C VAL A 268 -5.97 0.37 17.89
N LEU A 269 -5.93 -0.12 16.67
CA LEU A 269 -7.09 -0.47 15.86
C LEU A 269 -7.07 -1.98 15.53
N PRO A 270 -7.88 -2.81 16.19
CA PRO A 270 -8.02 -4.22 15.83
C PRO A 270 -8.91 -4.40 14.59
N ARG A 271 -8.98 -5.63 14.10
CA ARG A 271 -9.81 -6.06 12.97
C ARG A 271 -11.19 -5.41 12.95
N GLY A 272 -11.56 -4.86 11.80
CA GLY A 272 -12.86 -4.25 11.53
C GLY A 272 -12.98 -2.79 11.97
N TYR A 273 -12.02 -2.27 12.74
CA TYR A 273 -11.90 -0.84 12.98
C TYR A 273 -11.34 -0.16 11.72
N GLY A 274 -11.46 1.13 11.65
CA GLY A 274 -10.93 1.94 10.56
C GLY A 274 -10.36 3.26 11.05
N PHE A 275 -9.85 4.03 10.11
CA PHE A 275 -9.33 5.36 10.35
C PHE A 275 -9.70 6.29 9.19
N ASP A 276 -10.20 7.47 9.51
CA ASP A 276 -10.47 8.53 8.54
C ASP A 276 -9.18 9.33 8.33
N LEU A 277 -8.64 9.29 7.11
CA LEU A 277 -7.38 9.96 6.77
C LEU A 277 -7.51 11.48 6.65
N VAL A 278 -8.73 11.98 6.38
CA VAL A 278 -9.01 13.42 6.23
C VAL A 278 -9.14 14.09 7.60
N GLN A 279 -9.99 13.51 8.45
CA GLN A 279 -10.25 14.02 9.79
C GLN A 279 -9.19 13.57 10.81
N ARG A 280 -8.43 12.52 10.46
CA ARG A 280 -7.46 11.84 11.35
C ARG A 280 -8.11 11.36 12.65
N VAL A 281 -9.18 10.57 12.51
CA VAL A 281 -9.92 10.01 13.64
C VAL A 281 -10.23 8.53 13.43
N PRO A 282 -10.20 7.71 14.52
CA PRO A 282 -10.54 6.30 14.42
C PRO A 282 -12.04 6.09 14.19
N GLN A 283 -12.38 5.03 13.48
CA GLN A 283 -13.75 4.64 13.15
C GLN A 283 -14.08 3.27 13.74
N ARG A 284 -15.21 3.15 14.42
CA ARG A 284 -15.72 1.87 14.95
C ARG A 284 -16.27 1.01 13.81
N PRO A 285 -16.28 -0.34 13.98
CA PRO A 285 -16.96 -1.24 13.05
C PRO A 285 -18.43 -0.87 12.92
N SER A 286 -18.98 -0.95 11.69
CA SER A 286 -20.41 -0.73 11.51
C SER A 286 -21.23 -1.82 12.24
N PRO A 287 -22.46 -1.52 12.72
CA PRO A 287 -23.31 -2.51 13.38
C PRO A 287 -23.55 -3.78 12.53
N ARG A 288 -23.64 -3.64 11.21
CA ARG A 288 -23.83 -4.77 10.27
C ARG A 288 -22.62 -5.72 10.25
N SER A 289 -21.40 -5.24 10.41
CA SER A 289 -20.19 -6.07 10.46
C SER A 289 -20.03 -6.83 11.80
N ARG A 290 -20.70 -6.37 12.88
CA ARG A 290 -20.75 -7.06 14.18
C ARG A 290 -21.69 -8.27 14.19
N ALA A 291 -22.80 -8.21 13.47
CA ALA A 291 -23.78 -9.28 13.40
C ALA A 291 -23.24 -10.53 12.66
N ALA A 292 -22.47 -10.33 11.58
CA ALA A 292 -21.86 -11.41 10.80
C ALA A 292 -20.73 -12.18 11.55
N ARG A 293 -20.34 -11.75 12.76
CA ARG A 293 -19.28 -12.38 13.58
C ARG A 293 -19.81 -13.25 14.74
N ARG A 294 -21.12 -13.31 14.95
CA ARG A 294 -21.76 -14.07 16.05
C ARG A 294 -22.52 -15.31 15.57
N GLY A 295 -22.52 -15.59 14.30
CA GLY A 295 -22.99 -16.80 13.64
C GLY A 295 -21.83 -17.56 13.00
#